data_b93689345f17759e38904e85b1800569
#
_entry.id   b93689345f17759e38904e85b1800569
#
_cell.length_a   1.000
_cell.length_b   1.000
_cell.length_c   1.000
_cell.angle_alpha   90.00
_cell.angle_beta   90.00
_cell.angle_gamma   90.00
#
_symmetry.space_group_name_H-M   'P 1'
#
loop_
_entity.id
_entity.type
_entity.pdbx_description
1 polymer ?
#
loop_
_entity_poly.entity_id
_entity_poly.type
_entity_poly.pdbx_seq_one_letter_code
_entity_poly.pdbx_strand_id
1 'polypeptide(L)'
;LTNSLASILLNFRSKRYVFTTDIAAFFHQVMIDERDRAVFRYLWFEDETMQKVRVKAFLAHIFGSAASSCVTSFTLRHHAEKIRHFFPDNVAKCISEQFYVDDGQGGDDDLNQAILLKNNLIEALKMGGFDLSKWKANHPDLLDKNDDGSSGEIEDKIIKILGVHWNPKEDAFRFT
;
A
#
# COMPACT_ATOMS: atom_id res chain seq x y z
N LEU A 1 -8.69 -10.12 -9.82
CA LEU A 1 -8.41 -8.68 -9.81
C LEU A 1 -7.17 -8.29 -9.00
N THR A 2 -6.59 -9.18 -8.21
CA THR A 2 -5.31 -8.98 -7.54
C THR A 2 -4.14 -9.31 -8.47
N ASN A 3 -3.04 -8.57 -8.34
CA ASN A 3 -1.83 -8.83 -9.10
C ASN A 3 -1.19 -10.16 -8.68
N SER A 4 -0.43 -10.78 -9.58
CA SER A 4 0.31 -11.99 -9.27
C SER A 4 1.47 -11.68 -8.31
N LEU A 5 1.52 -12.33 -7.16
CA LEU A 5 2.62 -12.22 -6.20
C LEU A 5 3.97 -12.53 -6.84
N ALA A 6 4.03 -13.60 -7.65
CA ALA A 6 5.25 -13.97 -8.35
C ALA A 6 5.72 -12.87 -9.32
N SER A 7 4.80 -12.25 -10.06
CA SER A 7 5.14 -11.15 -10.98
C SER A 7 5.70 -9.94 -10.23
N ILE A 8 5.08 -9.56 -9.10
CA ILE A 8 5.53 -8.45 -8.26
C ILE A 8 6.95 -8.74 -7.72
N LEU A 9 7.16 -9.92 -7.14
CA LEU A 9 8.44 -10.31 -6.56
C LEU A 9 9.56 -10.42 -7.62
N LEU A 10 9.25 -10.95 -8.80
CA LEU A 10 10.22 -11.02 -9.91
C LEU A 10 10.60 -9.62 -10.41
N ASN A 11 9.60 -8.73 -10.57
CA ASN A 11 9.86 -7.35 -10.95
C ASN A 11 10.69 -6.61 -9.89
N PHE A 12 10.36 -6.78 -8.61
CA PHE A 12 11.14 -6.24 -7.50
C PHE A 12 12.60 -6.69 -7.57
N ARG A 13 12.86 -7.98 -7.81
CA ARG A 13 14.22 -8.52 -7.91
C ARG A 13 14.94 -8.16 -9.21
N SER A 14 14.23 -7.70 -10.24
CA SER A 14 14.84 -7.27 -11.49
C SER A 14 15.49 -5.91 -11.43
N LYS A 15 15.25 -5.15 -10.33
CA LYS A 15 15.73 -3.77 -10.15
C LYS A 15 16.88 -3.70 -9.16
N ARG A 16 17.81 -2.75 -9.43
CA ARG A 16 18.98 -2.52 -8.57
C ARG A 16 18.62 -1.76 -7.29
N TYR A 17 17.82 -0.72 -7.39
CA TYR A 17 17.38 0.11 -6.26
C TYR A 17 15.90 -0.09 -6.05
N VAL A 18 15.53 -0.66 -4.90
CA VAL A 18 14.17 -1.09 -4.63
C VAL A 18 13.67 -0.58 -3.29
N PHE A 19 12.36 -0.36 -3.24
CA PHE A 19 11.65 0.00 -2.03
C PHE A 19 10.34 -0.77 -1.90
N THR A 20 9.87 -0.89 -0.66
CA THR A 20 8.52 -1.34 -0.33
C THR A 20 7.82 -0.28 0.50
N THR A 21 6.50 -0.26 0.43
CA THR A 21 5.64 0.65 1.17
C THR A 21 4.28 -0.01 1.43
N ASP A 22 3.49 0.59 2.30
CA ASP A 22 2.16 0.12 2.70
C ASP A 22 1.19 1.30 2.59
N ILE A 23 -0.02 1.07 2.07
CA ILE A 23 -1.08 2.10 2.08
C ILE A 23 -1.74 2.08 3.46
N ALA A 24 -1.57 3.16 4.21
CA ALA A 24 -2.12 3.30 5.55
C ALA A 24 -3.64 3.15 5.55
N ALA A 25 -4.15 2.24 6.38
CA ALA A 25 -5.58 2.00 6.56
C ALA A 25 -6.36 1.79 5.24
N PHE A 26 -5.77 1.11 4.25
CA PHE A 26 -6.23 1.02 2.87
C PHE A 26 -7.74 0.81 2.70
N PHE A 27 -8.32 -0.19 3.38
CA PHE A 27 -9.76 -0.44 3.29
C PHE A 27 -10.60 0.75 3.78
N HIS A 28 -10.15 1.40 4.85
CA HIS A 28 -10.87 2.52 5.45
C HIS A 28 -10.79 3.81 4.62
N GLN A 29 -9.89 3.89 3.63
CA GLN A 29 -9.82 5.02 2.70
C GLN A 29 -10.88 4.94 1.60
N VAL A 30 -11.53 3.79 1.41
CA VAL A 30 -12.53 3.61 0.36
C VAL A 30 -13.93 3.58 0.97
N MET A 31 -14.72 4.59 0.64
CA MET A 31 -16.07 4.76 1.16
C MET A 31 -17.04 3.74 0.55
N ILE A 32 -17.98 3.28 1.35
CA ILE A 32 -19.10 2.44 0.91
C ILE A 32 -20.20 3.33 0.38
N ASP A 33 -20.71 3.01 -0.83
CA ASP A 33 -21.89 3.70 -1.38
C ASP A 33 -23.07 3.61 -0.38
N GLU A 34 -23.81 4.68 -0.25
CA GLU A 34 -24.90 4.77 0.71
C GLU A 34 -25.93 3.65 0.57
N ARG A 35 -26.19 3.23 -0.68
CA ARG A 35 -27.11 2.14 -1.01
C ARG A 35 -26.66 0.78 -0.47
N ASP A 36 -25.35 0.60 -0.29
CA ASP A 36 -24.76 -0.66 0.13
C ASP A 36 -24.43 -0.72 1.63
N ARG A 37 -24.51 0.40 2.35
CA ARG A 37 -24.18 0.47 3.80
C ARG A 37 -25.04 -0.46 4.65
N ALA A 38 -26.22 -0.83 4.17
CA ALA A 38 -27.14 -1.71 4.89
C ALA A 38 -26.56 -3.11 5.15
N VAL A 39 -25.62 -3.60 4.32
CA VAL A 39 -24.96 -4.91 4.50
C VAL A 39 -23.72 -4.84 5.40
N PHE A 40 -23.27 -3.64 5.77
CA PHE A 40 -22.13 -3.38 6.64
C PHE A 40 -22.53 -2.90 8.03
N ARG A 41 -23.66 -3.41 8.55
CA ARG A 41 -24.18 -3.05 9.87
C ARG A 41 -23.51 -3.85 10.97
N TYR A 42 -23.42 -3.20 12.14
CA TYR A 42 -22.94 -3.83 13.37
C TYR A 42 -23.70 -3.29 14.58
N LEU A 43 -23.66 -4.03 15.68
CA LEU A 43 -24.24 -3.61 16.95
C LEU A 43 -23.17 -2.91 17.78
N TRP A 44 -23.52 -1.77 18.35
CA TRP A 44 -22.64 -1.03 19.23
C TRP A 44 -23.43 -0.42 20.38
N PHE A 45 -22.74 -0.21 21.50
CA PHE A 45 -23.38 0.45 22.62
C PHE A 45 -23.68 1.92 22.30
N GLU A 46 -24.81 2.42 22.82
CA GLU A 46 -25.23 3.81 22.61
C GLU A 46 -24.40 4.77 23.47
N ASP A 47 -24.06 4.32 24.68
CA ASP A 47 -23.35 5.09 25.69
C ASP A 47 -22.34 4.23 26.47
N GLU A 48 -21.61 4.88 27.38
CA GLU A 48 -20.60 4.23 28.22
C GLU A 48 -21.20 3.27 29.25
N THR A 49 -22.51 3.32 29.51
CA THR A 49 -23.19 2.42 30.48
C THR A 49 -23.36 1.01 29.92
N MET A 50 -23.16 0.81 28.61
CA MET A 50 -23.30 -0.46 27.89
C MET A 50 -24.67 -1.14 28.04
N GLN A 51 -25.70 -0.39 28.42
CA GLN A 51 -27.04 -0.94 28.66
C GLN A 51 -27.94 -0.91 27.42
N LYS A 52 -27.66 0.03 26.50
CA LYS A 52 -28.44 0.18 25.27
C LYS A 52 -27.57 -0.11 24.04
N VAL A 53 -28.11 -0.92 23.14
CA VAL A 53 -27.46 -1.29 21.89
C VAL A 53 -28.17 -0.62 20.72
N ARG A 54 -27.36 -0.05 19.80
CA ARG A 54 -27.84 0.48 18.52
C ARG A 54 -27.22 -0.25 17.34
N VAL A 55 -27.96 -0.25 16.24
CA VAL A 55 -27.45 -0.64 14.93
C VAL A 55 -26.70 0.54 14.33
N LYS A 56 -25.43 0.35 14.03
CA LYS A 56 -24.58 1.29 13.28
C LYS A 56 -24.19 0.66 11.95
N ALA A 57 -23.70 1.45 11.01
CA ALA A 57 -23.15 0.97 9.73
C ALA A 57 -21.77 1.54 9.52
N PHE A 58 -20.86 0.74 8.95
CA PHE A 58 -19.59 1.22 8.47
C PHE A 58 -19.79 2.12 7.26
N LEU A 59 -19.03 3.22 7.21
CA LEU A 59 -19.04 4.17 6.10
C LEU A 59 -17.97 3.86 5.08
N ALA A 60 -16.94 3.10 5.47
CA ALA A 60 -15.84 2.67 4.64
C ALA A 60 -15.68 1.15 4.67
N HIS A 61 -14.96 0.60 3.71
CA HIS A 61 -14.67 -0.82 3.66
C HIS A 61 -13.89 -1.29 4.88
N ILE A 62 -14.09 -2.56 5.25
CA ILE A 62 -13.50 -3.17 6.45
C ILE A 62 -12.81 -4.48 6.11
N PHE A 63 -11.90 -4.90 7.00
CA PHE A 63 -11.38 -6.27 6.99
C PHE A 63 -12.49 -7.29 7.23
N GLY A 64 -12.37 -8.46 6.60
CA GLY A 64 -13.34 -9.54 6.75
C GLY A 64 -14.53 -9.50 5.78
N SER A 65 -14.76 -8.40 5.08
CA SER A 65 -15.73 -8.38 3.98
C SER A 65 -15.12 -8.97 2.71
N ALA A 66 -15.79 -9.95 2.12
CA ALA A 66 -15.33 -10.61 0.89
C ALA A 66 -15.14 -9.64 -0.30
N ALA A 67 -15.94 -8.58 -0.35
CA ALA A 67 -15.89 -7.59 -1.43
C ALA A 67 -14.78 -6.54 -1.22
N SER A 68 -14.32 -6.29 0.01
CA SER A 68 -13.44 -5.17 0.33
C SER A 68 -12.14 -5.18 -0.50
N SER A 69 -11.42 -6.29 -0.56
CA SER A 69 -10.16 -6.37 -1.32
C SER A 69 -10.36 -6.13 -2.83
N CYS A 70 -11.48 -6.61 -3.38
CA CYS A 70 -11.81 -6.42 -4.80
C CYS A 70 -12.11 -4.95 -5.09
N VAL A 71 -12.98 -4.32 -4.27
CA VAL A 71 -13.41 -2.92 -4.46
C VAL A 71 -12.24 -1.97 -4.25
N THR A 72 -11.45 -2.13 -3.18
CA THR A 72 -10.31 -1.25 -2.89
C THR A 72 -9.22 -1.38 -3.96
N SER A 73 -8.90 -2.59 -4.42
CA SER A 73 -7.95 -2.80 -5.52
C SER A 73 -8.46 -2.22 -6.85
N PHE A 74 -9.76 -2.30 -7.11
CA PHE A 74 -10.37 -1.63 -8.27
C PHE A 74 -10.25 -0.11 -8.17
N THR A 75 -10.56 0.46 -7.00
CA THR A 75 -10.48 1.90 -6.74
C THR A 75 -9.05 2.41 -6.95
N LEU A 76 -8.05 1.67 -6.46
CA LEU A 76 -6.63 2.02 -6.62
C LEU A 76 -6.23 2.07 -8.11
N ARG A 77 -6.61 1.06 -8.89
CA ARG A 77 -6.33 1.02 -10.34
C ARG A 77 -7.08 2.10 -11.11
N HIS A 78 -8.34 2.33 -10.74
CA HIS A 78 -9.13 3.40 -11.35
C HIS A 78 -8.52 4.78 -11.07
N HIS A 79 -8.00 4.99 -9.87
CA HIS A 79 -7.24 6.18 -9.52
C HIS A 79 -5.98 6.31 -10.39
N ALA A 80 -5.18 5.25 -10.51
CA ALA A 80 -3.99 5.24 -11.37
C ALA A 80 -4.29 5.66 -12.81
N GLU A 81 -5.40 5.16 -13.38
CA GLU A 81 -5.81 5.55 -14.73
C GLU A 81 -6.22 7.02 -14.83
N LYS A 82 -6.92 7.55 -13.81
CA LYS A 82 -7.31 8.97 -13.77
C LYS A 82 -6.14 9.93 -13.69
N ILE A 83 -5.08 9.56 -12.95
CA ILE A 83 -3.91 10.42 -12.76
C ILE A 83 -2.83 10.25 -13.83
N ARG A 84 -2.99 9.32 -14.76
CA ARG A 84 -2.00 8.96 -15.78
C ARG A 84 -1.45 10.15 -16.56
N HIS A 85 -2.25 11.18 -16.77
CA HIS A 85 -1.84 12.37 -17.51
C HIS A 85 -1.03 13.40 -16.70
N PHE A 86 -0.97 13.24 -15.37
CA PHE A 86 -0.28 14.16 -14.47
C PHE A 86 1.12 13.70 -14.08
N PHE A 87 1.43 12.42 -14.28
CA PHE A 87 2.67 11.78 -13.86
C PHE A 87 3.28 10.98 -15.01
N PRO A 88 4.60 10.66 -14.95
CA PRO A 88 5.23 9.73 -15.87
C PRO A 88 4.53 8.37 -15.90
N ASP A 89 4.52 7.71 -17.06
CA ASP A 89 3.80 6.44 -17.26
C ASP A 89 4.19 5.32 -16.28
N ASN A 90 5.45 5.33 -15.79
CA ASN A 90 5.92 4.34 -14.82
C ASN A 90 5.20 4.46 -13.47
N VAL A 91 4.66 5.63 -13.10
CA VAL A 91 3.91 5.83 -11.85
C VAL A 91 2.57 5.11 -11.91
N ALA A 92 1.76 5.38 -12.93
CA ALA A 92 0.47 4.71 -13.11
C ALA A 92 0.64 3.19 -13.26
N LYS A 93 1.68 2.76 -13.98
CA LYS A 93 2.03 1.35 -14.13
C LYS A 93 2.42 0.72 -12.78
N CYS A 94 3.24 1.39 -11.98
CA CYS A 94 3.62 0.92 -10.65
C CYS A 94 2.38 0.74 -9.76
N ILE A 95 1.48 1.74 -9.70
CA ILE A 95 0.25 1.65 -8.91
C ILE A 95 -0.63 0.48 -9.38
N SER A 96 -0.74 0.27 -10.68
CA SER A 96 -1.62 -0.76 -11.23
C SER A 96 -1.07 -2.18 -11.11
N GLU A 97 0.25 -2.37 -11.20
CA GLU A 97 0.88 -3.68 -11.36
C GLU A 97 1.74 -4.12 -10.18
N GLN A 98 2.21 -3.18 -9.34
CA GLN A 98 3.18 -3.45 -8.28
C GLN A 98 2.61 -3.34 -6.86
N PHE A 99 1.29 -3.20 -6.74
CA PHE A 99 0.59 -3.26 -5.46
C PHE A 99 -0.15 -4.60 -5.31
N TYR A 100 0.07 -5.26 -4.18
CA TYR A 100 -0.72 -6.40 -3.74
C TYR A 100 -1.57 -5.97 -2.55
N VAL A 101 -2.83 -5.66 -2.81
CA VAL A 101 -3.76 -5.06 -1.85
C VAL A 101 -3.17 -3.71 -1.37
N ASP A 102 -2.66 -3.64 -0.16
CA ASP A 102 -2.04 -2.47 0.49
C ASP A 102 -0.51 -2.42 0.36
N ASP A 103 0.13 -3.57 0.12
CA ASP A 103 1.58 -3.68 -0.02
C ASP A 103 2.05 -3.22 -1.40
N GLY A 104 2.79 -2.12 -1.46
CA GLY A 104 3.39 -1.57 -2.68
C GLY A 104 4.88 -1.87 -2.81
N GLN A 105 5.34 -2.17 -4.03
CA GLN A 105 6.74 -2.34 -4.36
C GLN A 105 7.10 -1.47 -5.55
N GLY A 106 8.34 -0.97 -5.54
CA GLY A 106 8.87 -0.19 -6.67
C GLY A 106 10.38 -0.20 -6.70
N GLY A 107 10.92 0.33 -7.78
CA GLY A 107 12.36 0.45 -7.94
C GLY A 107 12.77 0.77 -9.36
N ASP A 108 14.05 1.06 -9.53
CA ASP A 108 14.69 1.31 -10.83
C ASP A 108 16.17 0.88 -10.78
N ASP A 109 16.77 0.77 -11.95
CA ASP A 109 18.22 0.46 -12.07
C ASP A 109 19.08 1.70 -11.86
N ASP A 110 18.49 2.90 -11.96
CA ASP A 110 19.08 4.20 -11.62
C ASP A 110 18.49 4.73 -10.30
N LEU A 111 19.36 5.15 -9.38
CA LEU A 111 18.95 5.64 -8.06
C LEU A 111 18.06 6.90 -8.14
N ASN A 112 18.41 7.84 -9.03
CA ASN A 112 17.62 9.07 -9.16
C ASN A 112 16.23 8.80 -9.72
N GLN A 113 16.11 7.83 -10.64
CA GLN A 113 14.83 7.37 -11.15
C GLN A 113 14.01 6.64 -10.09
N ALA A 114 14.63 5.83 -9.24
CA ALA A 114 13.97 5.19 -8.11
C ALA A 114 13.44 6.21 -7.09
N ILE A 115 14.22 7.24 -6.77
CA ILE A 115 13.81 8.35 -5.89
C ILE A 115 12.66 9.15 -6.53
N LEU A 116 12.77 9.46 -7.82
CA LEU A 116 11.72 10.17 -8.55
C LEU A 116 10.42 9.36 -8.57
N LEU A 117 10.49 8.06 -8.83
CA LEU A 117 9.33 7.17 -8.79
C LEU A 117 8.69 7.18 -7.41
N LYS A 118 9.48 7.04 -6.33
CA LYS A 118 8.98 7.09 -4.94
C LYS A 118 8.21 8.38 -4.67
N ASN A 119 8.83 9.54 -4.98
CA ASN A 119 8.23 10.84 -4.72
C ASN A 119 6.93 11.05 -5.52
N ASN A 120 6.93 10.67 -6.79
CA ASN A 120 5.74 10.74 -7.62
C ASN A 120 4.63 9.79 -7.12
N LEU A 121 4.97 8.60 -6.60
CA LEU A 121 3.99 7.69 -6.00
C LEU A 121 3.32 8.30 -4.76
N ILE A 122 4.10 8.98 -3.90
CA ILE A 122 3.56 9.66 -2.72
C ILE A 122 2.55 10.73 -3.15
N GLU A 123 2.92 11.60 -4.08
CA GLU A 123 2.03 12.66 -4.56
C GLU A 123 0.80 12.10 -5.28
N ALA A 124 1.01 11.15 -6.17
CA ALA A 124 -0.03 10.52 -6.97
C ALA A 124 -1.09 9.84 -6.09
N LEU A 125 -0.67 9.04 -5.12
CA LEU A 125 -1.59 8.34 -4.22
C LEU A 125 -2.27 9.28 -3.23
N LYS A 126 -1.57 10.31 -2.75
CA LYS A 126 -2.15 11.35 -1.91
C LYS A 126 -3.30 12.10 -2.59
N MET A 127 -3.24 12.32 -3.88
CA MET A 127 -4.35 12.89 -4.68
C MET A 127 -5.62 12.03 -4.62
N GLY A 128 -5.47 10.72 -4.42
CA GLY A 128 -6.58 9.77 -4.24
C GLY A 128 -7.01 9.56 -2.79
N GLY A 129 -6.37 10.26 -1.84
CA GLY A 129 -6.61 10.06 -0.40
C GLY A 129 -5.90 8.84 0.17
N PHE A 130 -4.90 8.30 -0.52
CA PHE A 130 -4.10 7.16 -0.06
C PHE A 130 -2.75 7.65 0.46
N ASP A 131 -2.50 7.47 1.74
CA ASP A 131 -1.21 7.79 2.36
C ASP A 131 -0.30 6.57 2.37
N LEU A 132 0.94 6.75 1.89
CA LEU A 132 1.97 5.72 1.91
C LEU A 132 2.79 5.81 3.21
N SER A 133 3.12 4.65 3.77
CA SER A 133 3.87 4.53 5.02
C SER A 133 4.79 3.30 5.03
N LYS A 134 5.53 3.10 6.12
CA LYS A 134 6.36 1.91 6.38
C LYS A 134 7.39 1.62 5.28
N TRP A 135 8.03 2.65 4.78
CA TRP A 135 9.04 2.53 3.75
C TRP A 135 10.23 1.66 4.19
N LYS A 136 10.58 0.69 3.36
CA LYS A 136 11.79 -0.12 3.46
C LYS A 136 12.48 -0.12 2.10
N ALA A 137 13.81 -0.10 2.09
CA ALA A 137 14.57 -0.02 0.84
C ALA A 137 15.97 -0.61 1.01
N ASN A 138 16.61 -0.95 -0.11
CA ASN A 138 18.02 -1.36 -0.14
C ASN A 138 19.01 -0.18 -0.31
N HIS A 139 18.52 1.08 -0.30
CA HIS A 139 19.35 2.28 -0.35
C HIS A 139 18.81 3.35 0.61
N PRO A 140 19.69 4.07 1.39
CA PRO A 140 19.27 5.04 2.40
C PRO A 140 18.41 6.18 1.85
N ASP A 141 18.71 6.68 0.64
CA ASP A 141 17.98 7.80 0.02
C ASP A 141 16.55 7.44 -0.39
N LEU A 142 16.20 6.16 -0.37
CA LEU A 142 14.84 5.67 -0.58
C LEU A 142 14.05 5.51 0.72
N LEU A 143 14.65 5.74 1.89
CA LEU A 143 13.97 5.74 3.18
C LEU A 143 13.46 7.14 3.52
N ASP A 144 12.40 7.23 4.32
CA ASP A 144 11.98 8.49 4.93
C ASP A 144 12.73 8.71 6.23
N LYS A 145 13.33 9.89 6.39
CA LYS A 145 14.10 10.25 7.60
C LYS A 145 13.23 10.43 8.84
N ASN A 146 11.91 10.52 8.69
CA ASN A 146 10.95 10.81 9.76
C ASN A 146 9.94 9.68 10.00
N ASP A 147 10.01 8.56 9.27
CA ASP A 147 9.09 7.44 9.45
C ASP A 147 9.64 6.51 10.55
N ASP A 148 8.88 6.30 11.61
CA ASP A 148 9.21 5.44 12.76
C ASP A 148 10.42 5.88 13.61
N GLY A 149 10.93 7.12 13.47
CA GLY A 149 12.15 7.55 14.15
C GLY A 149 13.41 6.82 13.65
N SER A 150 13.34 6.13 12.51
CA SER A 150 14.51 5.53 11.88
C SER A 150 15.40 6.62 11.28
N SER A 151 16.70 6.53 11.54
CA SER A 151 17.73 7.50 11.13
C SER A 151 18.10 7.43 9.64
N GLY A 152 17.23 6.93 8.77
CA GLY A 152 17.55 6.73 7.36
C GLY A 152 18.61 5.65 7.10
N GLU A 153 18.88 4.80 8.08
CA GLU A 153 19.78 3.66 7.96
C GLU A 153 19.04 2.42 7.49
N ILE A 154 19.67 1.67 6.60
CA ILE A 154 19.14 0.38 6.17
C ILE A 154 19.21 -0.59 7.36
N GLU A 155 18.06 -1.07 7.79
CA GLU A 155 17.99 -2.07 8.85
C GLU A 155 18.69 -3.36 8.42
N ASP A 156 19.64 -3.83 9.26
CA ASP A 156 20.23 -5.18 9.11
C ASP A 156 19.28 -6.22 9.73
N LYS A 157 18.04 -6.16 9.31
CA LYS A 157 16.96 -7.02 9.79
C LYS A 157 16.23 -7.63 8.63
N ILE A 158 15.98 -8.93 8.73
CA ILE A 158 15.14 -9.62 7.76
C ILE A 158 13.69 -9.15 7.92
N ILE A 159 13.11 -8.64 6.86
CA ILE A 159 11.72 -8.23 6.79
C ILE A 159 10.92 -9.19 5.91
N LYS A 160 9.61 -9.28 6.16
CA LYS A 160 8.72 -10.11 5.37
C LYS A 160 8.05 -9.26 4.31
N ILE A 161 8.24 -9.63 3.03
CA ILE A 161 7.60 -9.00 1.87
C ILE A 161 6.74 -10.05 1.19
N LEU A 162 5.44 -9.87 1.15
CA LEU A 162 4.51 -10.76 0.44
C LEU A 162 4.74 -12.27 0.73
N GLY A 163 5.11 -12.59 1.97
CA GLY A 163 5.34 -13.98 2.38
C GLY A 163 6.77 -14.48 2.23
N VAL A 164 7.66 -13.72 1.60
CA VAL A 164 9.09 -14.04 1.44
C VAL A 164 9.92 -13.18 2.40
N HIS A 165 11.01 -13.72 2.92
CA HIS A 165 11.95 -12.98 3.75
C HIS A 165 12.97 -12.25 2.86
N TRP A 166 13.14 -10.95 3.08
CA TRP A 166 14.11 -10.10 2.39
C TRP A 166 15.02 -9.41 3.40
N ASN A 167 16.33 -9.44 3.13
CA ASN A 167 17.30 -8.62 3.84
C ASN A 167 17.64 -7.41 2.96
N PRO A 168 17.23 -6.18 3.34
CA PRO A 168 17.49 -4.98 2.54
C PRO A 168 18.96 -4.67 2.36
N LYS A 169 19.81 -4.95 3.38
CA LYS A 169 21.25 -4.66 3.37
C LYS A 169 22.03 -5.59 2.45
N GLU A 170 21.69 -6.88 2.46
CA GLU A 170 22.27 -7.87 1.57
C GLU A 170 21.60 -7.91 0.20
N ASP A 171 20.44 -7.28 0.09
CA ASP A 171 19.51 -7.33 -1.04
C ASP A 171 19.21 -8.77 -1.49
N ALA A 172 18.93 -9.64 -0.53
CA ALA A 172 18.74 -11.06 -0.78
C ALA A 172 17.41 -11.58 -0.21
N PHE A 173 16.73 -12.44 -0.98
CA PHE A 173 15.61 -13.22 -0.48
C PHE A 173 16.10 -14.45 0.27
N ARG A 174 15.39 -14.80 1.36
CA ARG A 174 15.59 -16.03 2.11
C ARG A 174 14.28 -16.81 2.16
N PHE A 175 14.38 -18.09 1.85
CA PHE A 175 13.27 -19.05 1.92
C PHE A 175 13.52 -19.94 3.14
N THR A 176 12.60 -19.95 4.08
CA THR A 176 12.63 -20.80 5.30
C THR A 176 11.48 -21.80 5.23
#